data_73f7a9f65cf2fe5b6ed9333ab11e175b
#
_entry.id   73f7a9f65cf2fe5b6ed9333ab11e175b
#
_cell.length_a   1.000
_cell.length_b   1.000
_cell.length_c   1.000
_cell.angle_alpha   90.00
_cell.angle_beta   90.00
_cell.angle_gamma   90.00
#
_symmetry.space_group_name_H-M   'P 1'
#
loop_
_entity.id
_entity.type
_entity.pdbx_description
1 polymer ?
#
loop_
_entity_poly.entity_id
_entity_poly.type
_entity_poly.pdbx_seq_one_letter_code
_entity_poly.pdbx_strand_id
1 'polypeptide(L)'
;MGSRINKINGKFYDLGTGNTSFLQVAKDLKRLGIKNFYFMLEICDYSLININPHAVDKDGHTTLSRDQISRVLTECARNPWYYLREICRIPTQGGSTVPYKANRGNIAQAYCILHGIDSWLCLPRQQGKTESAVALLTWAFKFGTTNSQFIFVNKDGDQAKANLKRLSEQVRVLPEYMRGNSVVDENGITQKGKDNATMMTNPINGNSIITKAKATSYEGGLSLARGMTAPLELGQIVLVKPL
;
A
#
# COMPACT_ATOMS: atom_id res chain seq x y z
N MET A 1 16.60 19.98 20.48
CA MET A 1 15.95 19.19 19.41
C MET A 1 14.47 19.56 19.44
N GLY A 2 13.94 20.23 18.40
CA GLY A 2 12.51 20.55 18.33
C GLY A 2 11.69 19.26 18.23
N SER A 3 10.52 19.26 18.85
CA SER A 3 9.60 18.13 18.80
C SER A 3 9.30 17.78 17.34
N ARG A 4 9.53 16.54 16.93
CA ARG A 4 9.18 16.02 15.60
C ARG A 4 7.66 16.00 15.38
N ILE A 5 6.88 16.14 16.45
CA ILE A 5 5.43 16.16 16.41
C ILE A 5 4.88 17.58 16.46
N ASN A 6 3.94 17.83 15.60
CA ASN A 6 3.10 19.01 15.67
C ASN A 6 1.63 18.59 15.85
N LYS A 7 0.92 19.22 16.80
CA LYS A 7 -0.51 18.98 16.99
C LYS A 7 -1.29 20.11 16.33
N ILE A 8 -2.03 19.77 15.28
CA ILE A 8 -2.87 20.74 14.53
C ILE A 8 -4.30 20.20 14.55
N ASN A 9 -5.25 21.01 15.03
CA ASN A 9 -6.67 20.64 15.12
C ASN A 9 -6.92 19.28 15.80
N GLY A 10 -6.20 18.99 16.87
CA GLY A 10 -6.35 17.76 17.64
C GLY A 10 -5.63 16.51 17.05
N LYS A 11 -5.11 16.60 15.85
CA LYS A 11 -4.38 15.51 15.18
C LYS A 11 -2.86 15.71 15.31
N PHE A 12 -2.12 14.60 15.37
CA PHE A 12 -0.67 14.63 15.42
C PHE A 12 -0.08 14.43 14.02
N TYR A 13 1.02 15.12 13.76
CA TYR A 13 1.76 15.05 12.48
C TYR A 13 3.26 14.91 12.74
N ASP A 14 3.90 13.93 12.11
CA ASP A 14 5.35 13.77 12.16
C ASP A 14 6.01 14.62 11.06
N LEU A 15 6.42 15.83 11.43
CA LEU A 15 7.14 16.75 10.54
C LEU A 15 8.64 16.43 10.43
N GLY A 16 9.13 15.45 11.17
CA GLY A 16 10.53 15.02 11.16
C GLY A 16 10.74 13.65 10.52
N THR A 17 9.80 13.20 9.69
CA THR A 17 9.93 11.91 9.00
C THR A 17 11.24 11.78 8.24
N GLY A 18 11.84 10.57 8.28
CA GLY A 18 13.03 10.23 7.49
C GLY A 18 12.78 10.23 5.98
N ASN A 19 11.52 10.12 5.56
CA ASN A 19 11.14 10.19 4.15
C ASN A 19 10.90 11.64 3.72
N THR A 20 11.98 12.32 3.33
CA THR A 20 11.95 13.75 2.97
C THR A 20 11.08 14.08 1.75
N SER A 21 10.72 13.10 0.92
CA SER A 21 9.87 13.34 -0.25
C SER A 21 8.46 13.81 0.15
N PHE A 22 7.90 13.27 1.23
CA PHE A 22 6.61 13.70 1.77
C PHE A 22 6.66 15.14 2.30
N LEU A 23 7.75 15.52 2.97
CA LEU A 23 7.98 16.90 3.42
C LEU A 23 8.09 17.88 2.24
N GLN A 24 8.75 17.46 1.16
CA GLN A 24 8.86 18.28 -0.05
C GLN A 24 7.50 18.51 -0.70
N VAL A 25 6.68 17.44 -0.84
CA VAL A 25 5.31 17.58 -1.37
C VAL A 25 4.47 18.50 -0.47
N ALA A 26 4.57 18.36 0.86
CA ALA A 26 3.87 19.24 1.79
C ALA A 26 4.25 20.71 1.59
N LYS A 27 5.54 21.03 1.43
CA LYS A 27 6.03 22.38 1.10
C LYS A 27 5.49 22.89 -0.23
N ASP A 28 5.46 22.04 -1.25
CA ASP A 28 4.95 22.38 -2.58
C ASP A 28 3.43 22.68 -2.54
N LEU A 29 2.65 21.86 -1.83
CA LEU A 29 1.22 22.09 -1.65
C LEU A 29 0.94 23.39 -0.89
N LYS A 30 1.72 23.67 0.17
CA LYS A 30 1.64 24.94 0.90
C LYS A 30 1.91 26.14 -0.02
N ARG A 31 2.97 26.05 -0.86
CA ARG A 31 3.32 27.11 -1.82
C ARG A 31 2.22 27.36 -2.85
N LEU A 32 1.45 26.31 -3.20
CA LEU A 32 0.29 26.41 -4.09
C LEU A 32 -0.98 26.92 -3.39
N GLY A 33 -0.92 27.32 -2.11
CA GLY A 33 -2.05 27.85 -1.35
C GLY A 33 -3.04 26.77 -0.86
N ILE A 34 -2.68 25.48 -0.96
CA ILE A 34 -3.51 24.38 -0.46
C ILE A 34 -3.42 24.34 1.06
N LYS A 35 -4.55 24.57 1.73
CA LYS A 35 -4.60 24.68 3.20
C LYS A 35 -4.49 23.34 3.91
N ASN A 36 -5.13 22.30 3.37
CA ASN A 36 -5.11 20.94 3.95
C ASN A 36 -4.06 20.07 3.24
N PHE A 37 -2.82 20.15 3.67
CA PHE A 37 -1.69 19.41 3.09
C PHE A 37 -0.97 18.52 4.10
N TYR A 38 -1.35 18.57 5.36
CA TYR A 38 -0.70 17.78 6.41
C TYR A 38 -1.17 16.31 6.51
N PHE A 39 -2.32 15.97 5.90
CA PHE A 39 -2.91 14.62 6.03
C PHE A 39 -1.92 13.49 5.76
N MET A 40 -1.01 13.67 4.79
CA MET A 40 0.01 12.68 4.45
C MET A 40 1.14 12.54 5.50
N LEU A 41 1.20 13.44 6.48
CA LEU A 41 2.15 13.42 7.59
C LEU A 41 1.47 13.02 8.91
N GLU A 42 0.18 12.71 8.88
CA GLU A 42 -0.60 12.30 10.06
C GLU A 42 -0.01 11.04 10.69
N ILE A 43 -0.03 11.00 12.02
CA ILE A 43 0.34 9.84 12.83
C ILE A 43 -0.66 9.69 13.97
N CYS A 44 -1.21 8.49 14.14
CA CYS A 44 -2.19 8.19 15.19
C CYS A 44 -1.50 7.88 16.52
N ASP A 45 -0.41 7.12 16.49
CA ASP A 45 0.38 6.79 17.66
C ASP A 45 1.72 7.53 17.65
N TYR A 46 1.79 8.63 18.43
CA TYR A 46 3.00 9.46 18.51
C TYR A 46 4.21 8.74 19.12
N SER A 47 4.04 7.61 19.80
CA SER A 47 5.15 6.83 20.36
C SER A 47 6.04 6.20 19.27
N LEU A 48 5.50 6.08 18.04
CA LEU A 48 6.19 5.49 16.89
C LEU A 48 7.25 6.40 16.25
N ILE A 49 7.34 7.67 16.63
CA ILE A 49 8.22 8.67 16.00
C ILE A 49 9.69 8.29 16.01
N ASN A 50 10.14 7.68 17.11
CA ASN A 50 11.53 7.27 17.27
C ASN A 50 11.76 5.79 16.94
N ILE A 51 10.73 5.12 16.43
CA ILE A 51 10.79 3.71 16.06
C ILE A 51 11.12 3.62 14.59
N ASN A 52 12.20 2.88 14.27
CA ASN A 52 12.47 2.49 12.90
C ASN A 52 11.78 1.15 12.60
N PRO A 53 10.71 1.11 11.80
CA PRO A 53 9.98 -0.14 11.51
C PRO A 53 10.81 -1.19 10.77
N HIS A 54 11.94 -0.79 10.18
CA HIS A 54 12.88 -1.65 9.46
C HIS A 54 14.12 -2.00 10.29
N ALA A 55 14.10 -1.75 11.60
CA ALA A 55 15.23 -2.07 12.46
C ALA A 55 15.44 -3.59 12.53
N VAL A 56 16.65 -4.02 12.17
CA VAL A 56 17.07 -5.44 12.21
C VAL A 56 18.43 -5.56 12.88
N ASP A 57 18.69 -6.72 13.45
CA ASP A 57 20.00 -7.11 13.96
C ASP A 57 20.94 -7.56 12.83
N LYS A 58 22.11 -8.10 13.20
CA LYS A 58 23.12 -8.59 12.25
C LYS A 58 22.67 -9.79 11.43
N ASP A 59 21.72 -10.55 11.98
CA ASP A 59 21.17 -11.78 11.37
C ASP A 59 19.92 -11.47 10.53
N GLY A 60 19.48 -10.20 10.49
CA GLY A 60 18.33 -9.73 9.71
C GLY A 60 16.99 -9.88 10.43
N HIS A 61 16.98 -10.25 11.71
CA HIS A 61 15.75 -10.32 12.52
C HIS A 61 15.38 -8.96 13.10
N THR A 62 14.08 -8.71 13.24
CA THR A 62 13.60 -7.45 13.81
C THR A 62 14.07 -7.27 15.26
N THR A 63 14.56 -6.06 15.57
CA THR A 63 14.92 -5.66 16.94
C THR A 63 13.76 -5.03 17.71
N LEU A 64 12.59 -4.91 17.09
CA LEU A 64 11.42 -4.35 17.75
C LEU A 64 10.81 -5.31 18.77
N SER A 65 10.38 -4.77 19.89
CA SER A 65 9.60 -5.51 20.89
C SER A 65 8.21 -5.89 20.32
N ARG A 66 7.57 -6.90 20.93
CA ARG A 66 6.21 -7.30 20.52
C ARG A 66 5.19 -6.16 20.62
N ASP A 67 5.31 -5.30 21.63
CA ASP A 67 4.46 -4.12 21.78
C ASP A 67 4.69 -3.11 20.65
N GLN A 68 5.95 -2.83 20.31
CA GLN A 68 6.29 -1.96 19.19
C GLN A 68 5.78 -2.50 17.86
N ILE A 69 5.93 -3.80 17.61
CA ILE A 69 5.38 -4.47 16.43
C ILE A 69 3.85 -4.28 16.36
N SER A 70 3.14 -4.55 17.47
CA SER A 70 1.69 -4.40 17.53
C SER A 70 1.24 -2.97 17.23
N ARG A 71 1.94 -1.97 17.78
CA ARG A 71 1.67 -0.55 17.53
C ARG A 71 1.90 -0.17 16.06
N VAL A 72 3.03 -0.61 15.47
CA VAL A 72 3.32 -0.36 14.05
C VAL A 72 2.27 -1.00 13.14
N LEU A 73 1.86 -2.25 13.41
CA LEU A 73 0.81 -2.92 12.65
C LEU A 73 -0.54 -2.20 12.77
N THR A 74 -0.90 -1.76 13.97
CA THR A 74 -2.12 -0.99 14.23
C THR A 74 -2.10 0.35 13.50
N GLU A 75 -0.98 1.06 13.52
CA GLU A 75 -0.82 2.32 12.79
C GLU A 75 -0.96 2.07 11.28
N CYS A 76 -0.32 1.05 10.72
CA CYS A 76 -0.45 0.69 9.30
C CYS A 76 -1.89 0.37 8.90
N ALA A 77 -2.65 -0.33 9.75
CA ALA A 77 -4.04 -0.66 9.47
C ALA A 77 -4.95 0.57 9.42
N ARG A 78 -4.69 1.56 10.27
CA ARG A 78 -5.50 2.78 10.40
C ARG A 78 -5.05 3.93 9.49
N ASN A 79 -3.77 3.93 9.13
CA ASN A 79 -3.12 5.08 8.51
C ASN A 79 -2.30 4.67 7.27
N PRO A 80 -2.92 4.68 6.07
CA PRO A 80 -2.24 4.35 4.82
C PRO A 80 -1.07 5.31 4.52
N TRP A 81 -1.13 6.55 5.01
CA TRP A 81 -0.06 7.53 4.81
C TRP A 81 1.20 7.19 5.61
N TYR A 82 1.02 6.68 6.85
CA TYR A 82 2.13 6.14 7.62
C TYR A 82 2.78 4.96 6.91
N TYR A 83 1.97 4.01 6.41
CA TYR A 83 2.48 2.88 5.63
C TYR A 83 3.28 3.34 4.41
N LEU A 84 2.75 4.23 3.57
CA LEU A 84 3.43 4.73 2.38
C LEU A 84 4.73 5.45 2.73
N ARG A 85 4.75 6.21 3.81
CA ARG A 85 5.87 7.04 4.22
C ARG A 85 6.98 6.28 4.93
N GLU A 86 6.62 5.43 5.90
CA GLU A 86 7.59 4.82 6.79
C GLU A 86 7.87 3.34 6.47
N ILE A 87 6.91 2.62 5.88
CA ILE A 87 7.02 1.18 5.65
C ILE A 87 7.33 0.85 4.19
N CYS A 88 6.64 1.52 3.25
CA CYS A 88 6.70 1.14 1.85
C CYS A 88 8.09 1.36 1.25
N ARG A 89 8.67 0.28 0.72
CA ARG A 89 9.93 0.29 -0.02
C ARG A 89 9.72 -0.27 -1.40
N ILE A 90 10.42 0.31 -2.36
CA ILE A 90 10.40 -0.11 -3.76
C ILE A 90 11.63 -0.95 -4.05
N PRO A 91 11.47 -2.20 -4.52
CA PRO A 91 12.60 -3.01 -4.98
C PRO A 91 13.30 -2.36 -6.17
N THR A 92 14.63 -2.38 -6.17
CA THR A 92 15.43 -1.88 -7.30
C THR A 92 16.09 -3.04 -8.03
N GLN A 93 16.55 -2.79 -9.25
CA GLN A 93 17.38 -3.74 -9.98
C GLN A 93 18.69 -3.93 -9.19
N GLY A 94 19.01 -5.18 -8.84
CA GLY A 94 20.18 -5.49 -7.99
C GLY A 94 19.85 -5.85 -6.55
N GLY A 95 18.57 -6.01 -6.20
CA GLY A 95 18.13 -6.57 -4.92
C GLY A 95 18.14 -5.59 -3.74
N SER A 96 18.55 -4.34 -3.94
CA SER A 96 18.41 -3.30 -2.94
C SER A 96 16.99 -2.73 -2.92
N THR A 97 16.66 -1.95 -1.89
CA THR A 97 15.37 -1.28 -1.77
C THR A 97 15.54 0.19 -1.48
N VAL A 98 14.63 1.01 -2.00
CA VAL A 98 14.58 2.43 -1.69
C VAL A 98 13.24 2.79 -1.05
N PRO A 99 13.19 3.78 -0.14
CA PRO A 99 11.91 4.29 0.37
C PRO A 99 11.01 4.74 -0.78
N TYR A 100 9.71 4.53 -0.64
CA TYR A 100 8.72 5.05 -1.58
C TYR A 100 8.84 6.58 -1.66
N LYS A 101 9.07 7.11 -2.87
CA LYS A 101 9.22 8.54 -3.10
C LYS A 101 7.90 9.14 -3.56
N ALA A 102 7.31 9.97 -2.69
CA ALA A 102 6.12 10.72 -3.03
C ALA A 102 6.42 11.86 -4.01
N ASN A 103 5.49 12.10 -4.93
CA ASN A 103 5.37 13.32 -5.71
C ASN A 103 3.91 13.78 -5.72
N ARG A 104 3.62 14.97 -6.21
CA ARG A 104 2.25 15.52 -6.19
C ARG A 104 1.23 14.61 -6.90
N GLY A 105 1.61 14.03 -8.05
CA GLY A 105 0.74 13.13 -8.79
C GLY A 105 0.45 11.83 -8.05
N ASN A 106 1.46 11.25 -7.39
CA ASN A 106 1.32 10.05 -6.60
C ASN A 106 0.46 10.28 -5.34
N ILE A 107 0.63 11.43 -4.68
CA ILE A 107 -0.21 11.82 -3.53
C ILE A 107 -1.66 12.05 -3.96
N ALA A 108 -1.88 12.74 -5.09
CA ALA A 108 -3.23 12.94 -5.62
C ALA A 108 -3.90 11.60 -5.97
N GLN A 109 -3.17 10.68 -6.63
CA GLN A 109 -3.64 9.33 -6.93
C GLN A 109 -4.02 8.58 -5.64
N ALA A 110 -3.13 8.59 -4.66
CA ALA A 110 -3.37 7.94 -3.37
C ALA A 110 -4.59 8.52 -2.68
N TYR A 111 -4.71 9.85 -2.64
CA TYR A 111 -5.83 10.54 -2.03
C TYR A 111 -7.18 10.14 -2.69
N CYS A 112 -7.25 10.18 -4.01
CA CYS A 112 -8.46 9.79 -4.73
C CYS A 112 -8.86 8.34 -4.44
N ILE A 113 -7.90 7.40 -4.49
CA ILE A 113 -8.17 5.97 -4.22
C ILE A 113 -8.65 5.77 -2.79
N LEU A 114 -7.98 6.37 -1.80
CA LEU A 114 -8.31 6.20 -0.38
C LEU A 114 -9.65 6.82 0.01
N HIS A 115 -10.14 7.80 -0.75
CA HIS A 115 -11.42 8.46 -0.52
C HIS A 115 -12.54 8.02 -1.48
N GLY A 116 -12.31 6.96 -2.28
CA GLY A 116 -13.30 6.45 -3.24
C GLY A 116 -13.68 7.47 -4.32
N ILE A 117 -12.74 8.36 -4.68
CA ILE A 117 -12.97 9.39 -5.70
C ILE A 117 -12.53 8.82 -7.05
N ASP A 118 -13.48 8.68 -7.96
CA ASP A 118 -13.17 8.33 -9.34
C ASP A 118 -12.28 9.38 -9.98
N SER A 119 -11.16 8.94 -10.55
CA SER A 119 -10.16 9.88 -11.07
C SER A 119 -9.56 9.41 -12.39
N TRP A 120 -9.35 10.37 -13.28
CA TRP A 120 -8.62 10.17 -14.52
C TRP A 120 -7.24 10.83 -14.41
N LEU A 121 -6.19 10.01 -14.38
CA LEU A 121 -4.82 10.47 -14.15
C LEU A 121 -4.03 10.58 -15.46
N CYS A 122 -3.88 11.80 -15.95
CA CYS A 122 -3.01 12.14 -17.09
C CYS A 122 -1.64 12.60 -16.58
N LEU A 123 -0.70 11.68 -16.44
CA LEU A 123 0.67 11.98 -16.04
C LEU A 123 1.66 11.47 -17.09
N PRO A 124 2.81 12.14 -17.27
CA PRO A 124 3.90 11.67 -18.14
C PRO A 124 4.33 10.23 -17.80
N ARG A 125 5.05 9.61 -18.71
CA ARG A 125 5.68 8.31 -18.46
C ARG A 125 6.71 8.42 -17.32
N GLN A 126 6.98 7.31 -16.63
CA GLN A 126 8.00 7.21 -15.58
C GLN A 126 7.77 8.07 -14.32
N GLN A 127 6.53 8.56 -14.11
CA GLN A 127 6.16 9.30 -12.90
C GLN A 127 5.71 8.40 -11.73
N GLY A 128 6.02 7.11 -11.76
CA GLY A 128 5.74 6.19 -10.65
C GLY A 128 4.26 5.81 -10.47
N LYS A 129 3.36 6.08 -11.44
CA LYS A 129 1.92 5.75 -11.34
C LYS A 129 1.65 4.31 -10.94
N THR A 130 2.30 3.38 -11.63
CA THR A 130 2.12 1.94 -11.38
C THR A 130 2.68 1.56 -10.00
N GLU A 131 3.84 2.10 -9.62
CA GLU A 131 4.44 1.84 -8.31
C GLU A 131 3.56 2.37 -7.16
N SER A 132 2.95 3.55 -7.33
CA SER A 132 1.98 4.09 -6.36
C SER A 132 0.73 3.21 -6.25
N ALA A 133 0.19 2.76 -7.37
CA ALA A 133 -0.97 1.86 -7.38
C ALA A 133 -0.63 0.53 -6.70
N VAL A 134 0.54 -0.05 -6.99
CA VAL A 134 1.00 -1.29 -6.36
C VAL A 134 1.24 -1.09 -4.86
N ALA A 135 1.84 0.03 -4.45
CA ALA A 135 2.06 0.34 -3.03
C ALA A 135 0.73 0.43 -2.24
N LEU A 136 -0.27 1.12 -2.79
CA LEU A 136 -1.60 1.21 -2.19
C LEU A 136 -2.31 -0.14 -2.15
N LEU A 137 -2.22 -0.91 -3.23
CA LEU A 137 -2.82 -2.24 -3.29
C LEU A 137 -2.14 -3.19 -2.30
N THR A 138 -0.82 -3.09 -2.11
CA THR A 138 -0.09 -3.85 -1.09
C THR A 138 -0.57 -3.48 0.31
N TRP A 139 -0.76 -2.18 0.58
CA TRP A 139 -1.34 -1.72 1.85
C TRP A 139 -2.75 -2.30 2.07
N ALA A 140 -3.64 -2.15 1.08
CA ALA A 140 -5.02 -2.65 1.19
C ALA A 140 -5.04 -4.17 1.40
N PHE A 141 -4.23 -4.92 0.65
CA PHE A 141 -4.12 -6.38 0.74
C PHE A 141 -3.62 -6.86 2.10
N LYS A 142 -2.67 -6.14 2.73
CA LYS A 142 -2.06 -6.56 4.00
C LYS A 142 -2.78 -6.00 5.22
N PHE A 143 -3.31 -4.77 5.15
CA PHE A 143 -3.73 -4.01 6.32
C PHE A 143 -5.10 -3.34 6.16
N GLY A 144 -5.42 -2.83 4.98
CA GLY A 144 -6.49 -1.86 4.79
C GLY A 144 -7.90 -2.44 4.78
N THR A 145 -8.04 -3.75 4.53
CA THR A 145 -9.34 -4.43 4.43
C THR A 145 -9.27 -5.87 4.91
N THR A 146 -10.44 -6.49 5.07
CA THR A 146 -10.58 -7.92 5.35
C THR A 146 -11.58 -8.54 4.38
N ASN A 147 -11.43 -9.83 4.05
CA ASN A 147 -12.32 -10.61 3.19
C ASN A 147 -12.64 -9.94 1.85
N SER A 148 -11.64 -9.23 1.28
CA SER A 148 -11.82 -8.43 0.07
C SER A 148 -11.09 -9.03 -1.13
N GLN A 149 -11.70 -8.91 -2.30
CA GLN A 149 -11.09 -9.29 -3.56
C GLN A 149 -10.74 -8.04 -4.38
N PHE A 150 -9.48 -7.93 -4.76
CA PHE A 150 -8.98 -6.85 -5.62
C PHE A 150 -8.76 -7.40 -7.02
N ILE A 151 -9.24 -6.69 -8.02
CA ILE A 151 -9.01 -7.05 -9.42
C ILE A 151 -8.12 -6.00 -10.07
N PHE A 152 -6.97 -6.44 -10.56
CA PHE A 152 -6.02 -5.58 -11.25
C PHE A 152 -6.10 -5.83 -12.76
N VAL A 153 -6.84 -4.97 -13.46
CA VAL A 153 -7.04 -5.09 -14.91
C VAL A 153 -5.90 -4.43 -15.67
N ASN A 154 -5.35 -5.13 -16.65
CA ASN A 154 -4.23 -4.67 -17.46
C ASN A 154 -4.56 -4.79 -18.95
N LYS A 155 -3.74 -4.14 -19.79
CA LYS A 155 -3.91 -4.15 -21.24
C LYS A 155 -3.87 -5.57 -21.80
N ASP A 156 -2.93 -6.40 -21.33
CA ASP A 156 -2.69 -7.77 -21.77
C ASP A 156 -2.28 -8.67 -20.61
N GLY A 157 -2.20 -9.99 -20.86
CA GLY A 157 -1.89 -10.97 -19.84
C GLY A 157 -0.46 -10.88 -19.30
N ASP A 158 0.52 -10.51 -20.11
CA ASP A 158 1.92 -10.41 -19.68
C ASP A 158 2.12 -9.20 -18.78
N GLN A 159 1.48 -8.07 -19.09
CA GLN A 159 1.45 -6.91 -18.23
C GLN A 159 0.74 -7.21 -16.90
N ALA A 160 -0.33 -8.02 -16.93
CA ALA A 160 -1.03 -8.47 -15.75
C ALA A 160 -0.11 -9.25 -14.82
N LYS A 161 0.60 -10.26 -15.34
CA LYS A 161 1.59 -11.05 -14.59
C LYS A 161 2.73 -10.19 -14.06
N ALA A 162 3.27 -9.27 -14.89
CA ALA A 162 4.36 -8.39 -14.48
C ALA A 162 3.96 -7.46 -13.32
N ASN A 163 2.73 -6.95 -13.31
CA ASN A 163 2.25 -6.11 -12.22
C ASN A 163 1.98 -6.90 -10.94
N LEU A 164 1.46 -8.13 -11.03
CA LEU A 164 1.32 -9.00 -9.86
C LEU A 164 2.68 -9.38 -9.28
N LYS A 165 3.67 -9.65 -10.14
CA LYS A 165 5.05 -9.90 -9.70
C LYS A 165 5.62 -8.71 -8.92
N ARG A 166 5.41 -7.47 -9.37
CA ARG A 166 5.82 -6.26 -8.62
C ARG A 166 5.18 -6.20 -7.23
N LEU A 167 3.90 -6.57 -7.13
CA LEU A 167 3.21 -6.61 -5.85
C LEU A 167 3.81 -7.67 -4.93
N SER A 168 4.05 -8.89 -5.43
CA SER A 168 4.73 -9.95 -4.69
C SER A 168 6.12 -9.49 -4.23
N GLU A 169 6.88 -8.82 -5.08
CA GLU A 169 8.18 -8.24 -4.73
C GLU A 169 8.07 -7.16 -3.63
N GLN A 170 7.05 -6.29 -3.68
CA GLN A 170 6.82 -5.33 -2.59
C GLN A 170 6.47 -6.01 -1.27
N VAL A 171 5.65 -7.07 -1.29
CA VAL A 171 5.36 -7.85 -0.07
C VAL A 171 6.62 -8.48 0.50
N ARG A 172 7.51 -8.97 -0.35
CA ARG A 172 8.79 -9.60 0.08
C ARG A 172 9.76 -8.64 0.75
N VAL A 173 9.71 -7.35 0.42
CA VAL A 173 10.60 -6.33 1.02
C VAL A 173 9.99 -5.63 2.23
N LEU A 174 8.78 -5.99 2.65
CA LEU A 174 8.23 -5.57 3.92
C LEU A 174 9.10 -6.06 5.09
N PRO A 175 9.05 -5.43 6.27
CA PRO A 175 9.64 -5.98 7.49
C PRO A 175 9.21 -7.42 7.73
N GLU A 176 10.08 -8.25 8.29
CA GLU A 176 9.86 -9.68 8.49
C GLU A 176 8.50 -9.98 9.14
N TYR A 177 8.17 -9.27 10.22
CA TYR A 177 6.92 -9.42 10.97
C TYR A 177 5.65 -9.03 10.19
N MET A 178 5.79 -8.40 9.01
CA MET A 178 4.67 -8.04 8.12
C MET A 178 4.52 -9.00 6.93
N ARG A 179 5.53 -9.83 6.64
CA ARG A 179 5.52 -10.70 5.45
C ARG A 179 4.57 -11.87 5.59
N GLY A 180 4.24 -12.28 6.81
CA GLY A 180 3.44 -13.47 7.12
C GLY A 180 2.26 -13.64 6.16
N ASN A 181 2.16 -14.85 5.59
CA ASN A 181 1.13 -15.25 4.63
C ASN A 181 0.65 -16.68 4.93
N SER A 182 0.57 -17.02 6.21
CA SER A 182 0.05 -18.29 6.69
C SER A 182 -0.68 -18.13 8.01
N VAL A 183 -1.68 -18.94 8.22
CA VAL A 183 -2.44 -19.04 9.46
C VAL A 183 -2.56 -20.52 9.84
N VAL A 184 -2.54 -20.82 11.11
CA VAL A 184 -2.82 -22.17 11.62
C VAL A 184 -4.28 -22.19 12.02
N ASP A 185 -5.06 -23.13 11.46
CA ASP A 185 -6.47 -23.29 11.78
C ASP A 185 -6.68 -24.00 13.12
N GLU A 186 -7.94 -24.12 13.54
CA GLU A 186 -8.34 -24.75 14.81
C GLU A 186 -7.90 -26.22 14.92
N ASN A 187 -7.63 -26.89 13.80
CA ASN A 187 -7.17 -28.28 13.71
C ASN A 187 -5.63 -28.39 13.65
N GLY A 188 -4.91 -27.26 13.78
CA GLY A 188 -3.44 -27.24 13.70
C GLY A 188 -2.89 -27.32 12.26
N ILE A 189 -3.76 -27.19 11.24
CA ILE A 189 -3.34 -27.24 9.83
C ILE A 189 -2.89 -25.84 9.39
N THR A 190 -1.68 -25.75 8.84
CA THR A 190 -1.16 -24.50 8.31
C THR A 190 -1.76 -24.18 6.94
N GLN A 191 -2.59 -23.16 6.86
CA GLN A 191 -3.09 -22.61 5.62
C GLN A 191 -2.12 -21.53 5.11
N LYS A 192 -1.50 -21.77 3.96
CA LYS A 192 -0.59 -20.82 3.32
C LYS A 192 -1.30 -20.10 2.17
N GLY A 193 -1.09 -18.79 2.09
CA GLY A 193 -1.60 -17.99 0.98
C GLY A 193 -0.97 -18.38 -0.35
N LYS A 194 -1.75 -18.28 -1.42
CA LYS A 194 -1.28 -18.46 -2.80
C LYS A 194 -0.46 -17.23 -3.22
N ASP A 195 0.62 -17.48 -3.95
CA ASP A 195 1.42 -16.46 -4.64
C ASP A 195 1.85 -17.06 -5.98
N ASN A 196 1.07 -16.84 -7.02
CA ASN A 196 1.32 -17.35 -8.36
C ASN A 196 1.18 -16.24 -9.41
N ALA A 197 1.35 -16.58 -10.69
CA ALA A 197 1.37 -15.60 -11.78
C ALA A 197 0.05 -14.80 -11.99
N THR A 198 -1.07 -15.25 -11.42
CA THR A 198 -2.39 -14.65 -11.67
C THR A 198 -3.16 -14.29 -10.41
N MET A 199 -2.74 -14.80 -9.24
CA MET A 199 -3.45 -14.62 -7.99
C MET A 199 -2.50 -14.60 -6.80
N MET A 200 -2.78 -13.71 -5.85
CA MET A 200 -2.24 -13.74 -4.49
C MET A 200 -3.39 -13.83 -3.48
N THR A 201 -3.22 -14.60 -2.42
CA THR A 201 -4.19 -14.67 -1.31
C THR A 201 -3.49 -14.49 0.03
N ASN A 202 -4.17 -13.85 0.97
CA ASN A 202 -3.71 -13.67 2.34
C ASN A 202 -4.69 -14.33 3.30
N PRO A 203 -4.41 -15.53 3.80
CA PRO A 203 -5.33 -16.24 4.68
C PRO A 203 -5.49 -15.58 6.06
N ILE A 204 -4.59 -14.68 6.46
CA ILE A 204 -4.67 -13.97 7.76
C ILE A 204 -5.89 -13.04 7.81
N ASN A 205 -6.20 -12.37 6.69
CA ASN A 205 -7.32 -11.42 6.61
C ASN A 205 -8.35 -11.76 5.52
N GLY A 206 -8.21 -12.91 4.86
CA GLY A 206 -9.11 -13.36 3.80
C GLY A 206 -9.02 -12.60 2.48
N ASN A 207 -8.04 -11.71 2.32
CA ASN A 207 -7.90 -10.89 1.11
C ASN A 207 -7.32 -11.67 -0.05
N SER A 208 -7.75 -11.33 -1.27
CA SER A 208 -7.20 -11.86 -2.51
C SER A 208 -6.98 -10.78 -3.56
N ILE A 209 -5.98 -10.98 -4.39
CA ILE A 209 -5.70 -10.13 -5.56
C ILE A 209 -5.68 -11.03 -6.79
N ILE A 210 -6.42 -10.65 -7.80
CA ILE A 210 -6.47 -11.34 -9.09
C ILE A 210 -6.06 -10.34 -10.17
N THR A 211 -5.19 -10.77 -11.09
CA THR A 211 -4.89 -9.96 -12.26
C THR A 211 -5.60 -10.52 -13.49
N LYS A 212 -6.16 -9.64 -14.32
CA LYS A 212 -6.83 -9.99 -15.56
C LYS A 212 -6.37 -9.07 -16.71
N ALA A 213 -6.30 -9.62 -17.91
CA ALA A 213 -6.22 -8.80 -19.11
C ALA A 213 -7.57 -8.11 -19.35
N LYS A 214 -7.57 -6.97 -20.05
CA LYS A 214 -8.82 -6.32 -20.45
C LYS A 214 -9.63 -7.27 -21.33
N ALA A 215 -10.94 -7.22 -21.18
CA ALA A 215 -11.84 -7.94 -22.08
C ALA A 215 -11.75 -7.38 -23.50
N THR A 216 -11.69 -8.28 -24.48
CA THR A 216 -11.67 -7.95 -25.91
C THR A 216 -13.04 -8.12 -26.56
N SER A 217 -14.02 -8.70 -25.83
CA SER A 217 -15.39 -8.90 -26.27
C SER A 217 -16.39 -8.44 -25.21
N TYR A 218 -17.64 -8.23 -25.62
CA TYR A 218 -18.75 -7.89 -24.73
C TYR A 218 -18.97 -8.98 -23.66
N GLU A 219 -18.92 -10.25 -24.04
CA GLU A 219 -19.07 -11.38 -23.11
C GLU A 219 -17.94 -11.44 -22.07
N GLY A 220 -16.70 -11.18 -22.50
CA GLY A 220 -15.56 -11.05 -21.60
C GLY A 220 -15.70 -9.88 -20.64
N GLY A 221 -16.28 -8.75 -21.08
CA GLY A 221 -16.61 -7.60 -20.25
C GLY A 221 -17.66 -7.94 -19.19
N LEU A 222 -18.71 -8.64 -19.55
CA LEU A 222 -19.73 -9.12 -18.62
C LEU A 222 -19.16 -10.11 -17.59
N SER A 223 -18.26 -11.00 -18.00
CA SER A 223 -17.60 -11.94 -17.10
C SER A 223 -16.71 -11.21 -16.08
N LEU A 224 -16.01 -10.16 -16.50
CA LEU A 224 -15.27 -9.28 -15.60
C LEU A 224 -16.20 -8.57 -14.60
N ALA A 225 -17.30 -7.99 -15.12
CA ALA A 225 -18.30 -7.28 -14.31
C ALA A 225 -19.01 -8.20 -13.32
N ARG A 226 -19.38 -9.42 -13.72
CA ARG A 226 -19.99 -10.41 -12.82
C ARG A 226 -19.09 -10.83 -11.67
N GLY A 227 -17.76 -10.86 -11.89
CA GLY A 227 -16.80 -11.07 -10.81
C GLY A 227 -16.69 -9.89 -9.83
N MET A 228 -17.29 -8.75 -10.18
CA MET A 228 -17.32 -7.51 -9.37
C MET A 228 -18.63 -7.35 -8.59
N THR A 229 -19.64 -8.20 -8.81
CA THR A 229 -20.97 -8.13 -8.17
C THR A 229 -21.06 -9.00 -6.90
N ALA A 230 -20.06 -9.00 -6.04
CA ALA A 230 -20.27 -9.37 -4.66
C ALA A 230 -20.82 -8.15 -3.89
N PRO A 231 -21.72 -8.34 -2.90
CA PRO A 231 -22.38 -7.21 -2.25
C PRO A 231 -21.38 -6.23 -1.68
N LEU A 232 -21.66 -4.95 -1.90
CA LEU A 232 -20.90 -3.78 -1.47
C LEU A 232 -20.90 -3.62 0.05
N GLU A 233 -20.24 -4.50 0.74
CA GLU A 233 -19.77 -4.23 2.10
C GLU A 233 -18.23 -4.25 2.06
N LEU A 234 -17.68 -3.05 1.85
CA LEU A 234 -16.27 -2.71 1.91
C LEU A 234 -15.37 -3.25 0.77
N GLY A 235 -15.15 -2.42 -0.24
CA GLY A 235 -13.85 -2.29 -0.83
C GLY A 235 -13.48 -3.19 -2.01
N GLN A 236 -14.22 -3.13 -3.11
CA GLN A 236 -13.64 -3.51 -4.40
C GLN A 236 -12.86 -2.32 -4.98
N ILE A 237 -11.55 -2.42 -5.00
CA ILE A 237 -10.71 -1.46 -5.73
C ILE A 237 -10.45 -2.02 -7.11
N VAL A 238 -11.08 -1.44 -8.12
CA VAL A 238 -10.77 -1.71 -9.52
C VAL A 238 -9.72 -0.70 -9.98
N LEU A 239 -8.49 -1.15 -10.14
CA LEU A 239 -7.45 -0.32 -10.72
C LEU A 239 -7.40 -0.59 -12.22
N VAL A 240 -8.05 0.27 -13.01
CA VAL A 240 -7.95 0.26 -14.47
C VAL A 240 -6.76 1.12 -14.86
N LYS A 241 -5.77 0.51 -15.53
CA LYS A 241 -4.69 1.28 -16.15
C LYS A 241 -5.19 1.81 -17.48
N PRO A 242 -5.21 3.15 -17.72
CA PRO A 242 -5.55 3.69 -19.04
C PRO A 242 -4.55 3.20 -20.09
N LEU A 243 -5.04 3.14 -21.31
CA LEU A 243 -4.32 2.77 -22.55
C LEU A 243 -3.09 3.63 -22.80
#